data_ae50cfb2870830b1fdf091271eb5d074
#
_entry.id   ae50cfb2870830b1fdf091271eb5d074
#
_cell.length_a   1.000
_cell.length_b   1.000
_cell.length_c   1.000
_cell.angle_alpha   90.00
_cell.angle_beta   90.00
_cell.angle_gamma   90.00
#
_symmetry.space_group_name_H-M   'P 1'
#
loop_
_entity.id
_entity.type
_entity.pdbx_description
1 polymer ?
#
loop_
_entity_poly.entity_id
_entity_poly.type
_entity_poly.pdbx_seq_one_letter_code
_entity_poly.pdbx_strand_id
1 'polypeptide(L)'
;MIKFDIITIFPNVIQEYINTGVLRIAQEKKLVEINVHDLRKWTEDKHKTVDDTPYGGGPGMVMKVEPIFKAIKELRNDNSMVCITTPKGEQLTQKRVQELTDKKDSHYIIICGRYEGVDQRVHDNLVDYEFSVGNYVLSGGELPALILVDSITRLLPGVLGNEKSLEIESFTKENELDYPQYTKPEDFNDWKVPDVLLSGNHQKINNWREKHRN
;
A
#
# COMPACT_ATOMS: atom_id res chain seq x y z
N MET A 1 -12.10 11.23 6.89
CA MET A 1 -11.53 10.96 5.53
C MET A 1 -10.04 10.72 5.67
N ILE A 2 -9.51 9.63 5.13
CA ILE A 2 -8.05 9.36 5.17
C ILE A 2 -7.38 10.15 4.04
N LYS A 3 -6.23 10.77 4.36
CA LYS A 3 -5.42 11.50 3.40
C LYS A 3 -4.05 10.82 3.22
N PHE A 4 -3.60 10.73 1.97
CA PHE A 4 -2.28 10.25 1.60
C PHE A 4 -1.54 11.33 0.80
N ASP A 5 -0.35 11.72 1.26
CA ASP A 5 0.61 12.54 0.52
C ASP A 5 1.82 11.65 0.19
N ILE A 6 2.03 11.32 -1.08
CA ILE A 6 3.08 10.39 -1.54
C ILE A 6 4.21 11.20 -2.17
N ILE A 7 5.40 11.13 -1.57
CA ILE A 7 6.60 11.82 -2.02
C ILE A 7 7.43 10.84 -2.85
N THR A 8 7.66 11.15 -4.11
CA THR A 8 8.38 10.29 -5.06
C THR A 8 9.17 11.13 -6.07
N ILE A 9 10.14 10.52 -6.75
CA ILE A 9 10.81 11.12 -7.93
C ILE A 9 10.21 10.64 -9.26
N PHE A 10 9.20 9.74 -9.21
CA PHE A 10 8.47 9.20 -10.37
C PHE A 10 6.95 9.31 -10.19
N PRO A 11 6.38 10.54 -10.13
CA PRO A 11 4.98 10.76 -9.81
C PRO A 11 4.01 10.05 -10.78
N ASN A 12 4.36 9.91 -12.05
CA ASN A 12 3.50 9.29 -13.06
C ASN A 12 3.16 7.83 -12.73
N VAL A 13 4.10 7.07 -12.14
CA VAL A 13 3.87 5.67 -11.77
C VAL A 13 2.72 5.55 -10.76
N ILE A 14 2.71 6.45 -9.77
CA ILE A 14 1.65 6.51 -8.76
C ILE A 14 0.34 7.00 -9.38
N GLN A 15 0.41 8.09 -10.15
CA GLN A 15 -0.75 8.76 -10.71
C GLN A 15 -1.58 7.84 -11.61
N GLU A 16 -0.94 7.04 -12.45
CA GLU A 16 -1.63 6.08 -13.34
C GLU A 16 -2.41 5.03 -12.53
N TYR A 17 -1.84 4.50 -11.45
CA TYR A 17 -2.49 3.48 -10.64
C TYR A 17 -3.66 4.04 -9.83
N ILE A 18 -3.49 5.17 -9.13
CA ILE A 18 -4.53 5.73 -8.26
C ILE A 18 -5.77 6.24 -9.02
N ASN A 19 -5.63 6.49 -10.32
CA ASN A 19 -6.73 6.91 -11.19
C ASN A 19 -7.52 5.73 -11.77
N THR A 20 -7.27 4.50 -11.32
CA THR A 20 -7.95 3.29 -11.79
C THR A 20 -8.64 2.53 -10.66
N GLY A 21 -9.55 1.61 -11.01
CA GLY A 21 -10.15 0.64 -10.11
C GLY A 21 -10.74 1.23 -8.82
N VAL A 22 -10.45 0.56 -7.72
CA VAL A 22 -11.01 0.86 -6.40
C VAL A 22 -10.55 2.22 -5.87
N LEU A 23 -9.28 2.60 -6.11
CA LEU A 23 -8.72 3.86 -5.62
C LEU A 23 -9.40 5.07 -6.29
N ARG A 24 -9.67 4.99 -7.60
CA ARG A 24 -10.43 6.03 -8.30
C ARG A 24 -11.83 6.20 -7.69
N ILE A 25 -12.54 5.09 -7.48
CA ILE A 25 -13.89 5.11 -6.90
C ILE A 25 -13.87 5.71 -5.48
N ALA A 26 -12.89 5.36 -4.66
CA ALA A 26 -12.75 5.88 -3.31
C ALA A 26 -12.51 7.40 -3.29
N GLN A 27 -11.70 7.91 -4.21
CA GLN A 27 -11.47 9.35 -4.38
C GLN A 27 -12.74 10.09 -4.86
N GLU A 28 -13.44 9.56 -5.88
CA GLU A 28 -14.71 10.12 -6.38
C GLU A 28 -15.77 10.20 -5.27
N LYS A 29 -15.82 9.20 -4.39
CA LYS A 29 -16.69 9.16 -3.22
C LYS A 29 -16.19 10.02 -2.04
N LYS A 30 -15.03 10.65 -2.16
CA LYS A 30 -14.40 11.45 -1.09
C LYS A 30 -14.15 10.67 0.20
N LEU A 31 -13.90 9.37 0.08
CA LEU A 31 -13.53 8.52 1.21
C LEU A 31 -12.04 8.61 1.52
N VAL A 32 -11.23 8.86 0.48
CA VAL A 32 -9.80 9.13 0.57
C VAL A 32 -9.43 10.36 -0.28
N GLU A 33 -8.34 11.03 0.10
CA GLU A 33 -7.63 12.03 -0.68
C GLU A 33 -6.21 11.54 -0.93
N ILE A 34 -5.78 11.45 -2.20
CA ILE A 34 -4.45 10.97 -2.56
C ILE A 34 -3.74 12.03 -3.39
N ASN A 35 -2.68 12.61 -2.83
CA ASN A 35 -1.86 13.61 -3.48
C ASN A 35 -0.48 13.03 -3.79
N VAL A 36 0.02 13.27 -4.99
CA VAL A 36 1.33 12.78 -5.44
C VAL A 36 2.25 13.97 -5.66
N HIS A 37 3.39 13.91 -5.01
CA HIS A 37 4.36 15.00 -4.99
C HIS A 37 5.69 14.57 -5.61
N ASP A 38 6.15 15.32 -6.60
CA ASP A 38 7.53 15.20 -7.09
C ASP A 38 8.49 15.84 -6.08
N LEU A 39 9.38 15.04 -5.48
CA LEU A 39 10.38 15.49 -4.52
C LEU A 39 11.24 16.65 -5.05
N ARG A 40 11.42 16.74 -6.37
CA ARG A 40 12.19 17.80 -7.02
C ARG A 40 11.60 19.20 -6.81
N LYS A 41 10.37 19.33 -6.36
CA LYS A 41 9.75 20.63 -6.02
C LYS A 41 10.43 21.32 -4.83
N TRP A 42 11.09 20.54 -3.96
CA TRP A 42 11.75 21.05 -2.75
C TRP A 42 13.28 21.13 -2.88
N THR A 43 13.80 21.06 -4.10
CA THR A 43 15.20 21.33 -4.41
C THR A 43 15.40 22.81 -4.80
N GLU A 44 16.56 23.38 -4.47
CA GLU A 44 16.88 24.79 -4.76
C GLU A 44 17.86 24.96 -5.91
N ASP A 45 18.58 23.89 -6.25
CA ASP A 45 19.57 23.90 -7.31
C ASP A 45 18.92 23.82 -8.71
N LYS A 46 19.61 24.38 -9.70
CA LYS A 46 19.18 24.42 -11.11
C LYS A 46 18.85 23.04 -11.69
N HIS A 47 19.55 22.00 -11.23
CA HIS A 47 19.41 20.64 -11.74
C HIS A 47 18.36 19.83 -11.00
N LYS A 48 17.74 20.40 -9.95
CA LYS A 48 16.74 19.74 -9.09
C LYS A 48 17.22 18.40 -8.53
N THR A 49 18.44 18.42 -7.99
CA THR A 49 19.17 17.24 -7.53
C THR A 49 18.59 16.71 -6.22
N VAL A 50 18.16 15.46 -6.21
CA VAL A 50 17.52 14.79 -5.06
C VAL A 50 18.41 13.72 -4.42
N ASP A 51 19.57 13.42 -4.99
CA ASP A 51 20.53 12.39 -4.58
C ASP A 51 21.95 12.89 -4.64
N ASP A 52 22.86 12.21 -3.93
CA ASP A 52 24.30 12.50 -3.93
C ASP A 52 25.10 11.25 -3.58
N THR A 53 26.43 11.31 -3.73
CA THR A 53 27.35 10.24 -3.36
C THR A 53 27.32 9.99 -1.85
N PRO A 54 27.35 8.72 -1.40
CA PRO A 54 27.36 8.41 0.03
C PRO A 54 28.69 8.81 0.69
N TYR A 55 28.61 9.32 1.92
CA TYR A 55 29.81 9.45 2.77
C TYR A 55 30.41 8.07 3.05
N GLY A 56 31.72 7.99 3.06
CA GLY A 56 32.45 6.73 3.20
C GLY A 56 32.66 5.99 1.89
N GLY A 57 32.14 6.51 0.78
CA GLY A 57 32.25 5.88 -0.55
C GLY A 57 31.30 4.71 -0.73
N GLY A 58 31.41 4.05 -1.86
CA GLY A 58 30.55 2.92 -2.25
C GLY A 58 29.89 3.15 -3.61
N PRO A 59 29.26 2.11 -4.19
CA PRO A 59 28.51 2.24 -5.43
C PRO A 59 27.17 2.95 -5.21
N GLY A 60 26.67 3.58 -6.27
CA GLY A 60 25.35 4.18 -6.29
C GLY A 60 25.26 5.55 -5.64
N MET A 61 24.05 6.00 -5.42
CA MET A 61 23.68 7.32 -4.88
C MET A 61 22.72 7.15 -3.71
N VAL A 62 22.60 8.16 -2.86
CA VAL A 62 21.68 8.18 -1.72
C VAL A 62 20.77 9.40 -1.82
N MET A 63 19.49 9.25 -1.55
CA MET A 63 18.54 10.37 -1.55
C MET A 63 18.86 11.34 -0.43
N LYS A 64 18.90 12.62 -0.78
CA LYS A 64 19.30 13.72 0.10
C LYS A 64 18.29 14.02 1.18
N VAL A 65 18.77 14.39 2.36
CA VAL A 65 17.95 14.75 3.51
C VAL A 65 17.18 16.06 3.30
N GLU A 66 17.77 17.10 2.69
CA GLU A 66 17.19 18.43 2.61
C GLU A 66 15.87 18.50 1.85
N PRO A 67 15.73 17.94 0.62
CA PRO A 67 14.46 17.98 -0.10
C PRO A 67 13.35 17.24 0.67
N ILE A 68 13.69 16.10 1.27
CA ILE A 68 12.73 15.30 2.05
C ILE A 68 12.29 16.04 3.30
N PHE A 69 13.23 16.65 4.03
CA PHE A 69 12.91 17.48 5.21
C PHE A 69 11.97 18.61 4.86
N LYS A 70 12.24 19.37 3.78
CA LYS A 70 11.39 20.46 3.32
C LYS A 70 10.00 19.98 2.93
N ALA A 71 9.90 18.86 2.21
CA ALA A 71 8.64 18.24 1.83
C ALA A 71 7.80 17.87 3.07
N ILE A 72 8.39 17.17 4.02
CA ILE A 72 7.70 16.77 5.25
C ILE A 72 7.28 18.00 6.06
N LYS A 73 8.15 19.00 6.22
CA LYS A 73 7.84 20.24 6.95
C LYS A 73 6.65 20.98 6.36
N GLU A 74 6.48 20.98 5.03
CA GLU A 74 5.36 21.63 4.34
C GLU A 74 4.06 20.83 4.47
N LEU A 75 4.15 19.48 4.39
CA LEU A 75 2.98 18.61 4.33
C LEU A 75 2.46 18.19 5.72
N ARG A 76 3.34 18.11 6.73
CA ARG A 76 3.03 17.56 8.05
C ARG A 76 2.07 18.45 8.84
N ASN A 77 1.10 17.84 9.48
CA ASN A 77 0.20 18.40 10.49
C ASN A 77 0.16 17.49 11.73
N ASP A 78 -0.61 17.87 12.76
CA ASP A 78 -0.68 17.16 14.04
C ASP A 78 -1.22 15.71 13.92
N ASN A 79 -1.96 15.41 12.86
CA ASN A 79 -2.52 14.08 12.59
C ASN A 79 -1.68 13.25 11.58
N SER A 80 -0.51 13.77 11.18
CA SER A 80 0.32 13.11 10.18
C SER A 80 1.16 12.01 10.77
N MET A 81 1.24 10.88 10.06
CA MET A 81 2.20 9.81 10.25
C MET A 81 3.11 9.77 9.03
N VAL A 82 4.41 9.97 9.23
CA VAL A 82 5.41 9.87 8.18
C VAL A 82 5.85 8.42 8.07
N CYS A 83 5.60 7.84 6.91
CA CYS A 83 5.94 6.45 6.58
C CYS A 83 7.06 6.39 5.54
N ILE A 84 7.94 5.42 5.63
CA ILE A 84 8.92 5.14 4.58
C ILE A 84 8.88 3.66 4.20
N THR A 85 9.01 3.42 2.90
CA THR A 85 9.10 2.06 2.35
C THR A 85 10.56 1.62 2.34
N THR A 86 10.90 0.58 3.08
CA THR A 86 12.27 0.07 3.18
C THR A 86 12.29 -1.44 3.42
N PRO A 87 13.25 -2.20 2.84
CA PRO A 87 13.40 -3.63 3.13
C PRO A 87 13.70 -3.93 4.61
N LYS A 88 14.19 -2.95 5.37
CA LYS A 88 14.52 -3.09 6.80
C LYS A 88 13.33 -2.86 7.72
N GLY A 89 12.21 -2.35 7.19
CA GLY A 89 11.02 -2.02 7.97
C GLY A 89 10.25 -3.24 8.48
N GLU A 90 9.29 -2.99 9.35
CA GLU A 90 8.31 -3.99 9.80
C GLU A 90 7.53 -4.53 8.60
N GLN A 91 7.38 -5.86 8.53
CA GLN A 91 6.60 -6.46 7.45
C GLN A 91 5.12 -6.06 7.54
N LEU A 92 4.59 -5.49 6.47
CA LEU A 92 3.18 -5.12 6.38
C LEU A 92 2.31 -6.39 6.35
N THR A 93 1.44 -6.53 7.35
CA THR A 93 0.47 -7.62 7.49
C THR A 93 -0.95 -7.07 7.43
N GLN A 94 -1.94 -7.94 7.16
CA GLN A 94 -3.36 -7.54 7.17
C GLN A 94 -3.76 -6.92 8.51
N LYS A 95 -3.28 -7.48 9.63
CA LYS A 95 -3.51 -6.92 10.97
C LYS A 95 -2.99 -5.48 11.07
N ARG A 96 -1.75 -5.24 10.58
CA ARG A 96 -1.16 -3.90 10.62
C ARG A 96 -1.92 -2.92 9.74
N VAL A 97 -2.36 -3.35 8.55
CA VAL A 97 -3.21 -2.56 7.67
C VAL A 97 -4.52 -2.18 8.37
N GLN A 98 -5.17 -3.11 9.07
CA GLN A 98 -6.39 -2.84 9.83
C GLN A 98 -6.16 -1.79 10.92
N GLU A 99 -5.08 -1.92 11.72
CA GLU A 99 -4.70 -0.95 12.75
C GLU A 99 -4.48 0.47 12.18
N LEU A 100 -3.91 0.55 10.98
CA LEU A 100 -3.72 1.83 10.28
C LEU A 100 -5.05 2.39 9.76
N THR A 101 -5.94 1.53 9.24
CA THR A 101 -7.26 1.92 8.72
C THR A 101 -8.18 2.43 9.83
N ASP A 102 -8.11 1.86 11.03
CA ASP A 102 -8.98 2.20 12.17
C ASP A 102 -8.68 3.59 12.76
N LYS A 103 -7.53 4.20 12.42
CA LYS A 103 -7.21 5.58 12.80
C LYS A 103 -8.03 6.56 11.96
N LYS A 104 -9.13 7.06 12.52
CA LYS A 104 -10.00 8.04 11.85
C LYS A 104 -9.24 9.33 11.52
N ASP A 105 -9.55 9.88 10.36
CA ASP A 105 -9.00 11.16 9.87
C ASP A 105 -7.46 11.22 9.85
N SER A 106 -6.82 10.06 9.64
CA SER A 106 -5.37 9.95 9.56
C SER A 106 -4.84 10.58 8.28
N HIS A 107 -3.67 11.16 8.40
CA HIS A 107 -2.90 11.68 7.29
C HIS A 107 -1.57 10.92 7.19
N TYR A 108 -1.35 10.22 6.09
CA TYR A 108 -0.13 9.46 5.82
C TYR A 108 0.75 10.22 4.82
N ILE A 109 1.98 10.54 5.23
CA ILE A 109 3.01 11.07 4.34
C ILE A 109 3.94 9.91 4.02
N ILE A 110 3.96 9.44 2.77
CA ILE A 110 4.68 8.24 2.37
C ILE A 110 5.88 8.62 1.52
N ILE A 111 7.09 8.27 1.99
CA ILE A 111 8.35 8.51 1.28
C ILE A 111 8.69 7.27 0.45
N CYS A 112 8.81 7.43 -0.86
CA CYS A 112 9.27 6.39 -1.77
C CYS A 112 10.80 6.47 -1.91
N GLY A 113 11.52 5.55 -1.27
CA GLY A 113 12.98 5.46 -1.41
C GLY A 113 13.41 5.01 -2.81
N ARG A 114 14.54 5.51 -3.28
CA ARG A 114 15.19 5.13 -4.54
C ARG A 114 16.71 5.05 -4.36
N TYR A 115 17.42 4.62 -5.41
CA TYR A 115 18.87 4.44 -5.40
C TYR A 115 19.32 3.41 -4.35
N GLU A 116 20.40 3.67 -3.60
CA GLU A 116 20.86 2.83 -2.49
C GLU A 116 20.02 3.06 -1.20
N GLY A 117 19.09 3.99 -1.24
CA GLY A 117 18.20 4.33 -0.13
C GLY A 117 18.12 5.82 0.15
N VAL A 118 17.60 6.14 1.31
CA VAL A 118 17.42 7.50 1.81
C VAL A 118 18.44 7.76 2.91
N ASP A 119 18.93 8.99 3.01
CA ASP A 119 19.85 9.41 4.07
C ASP A 119 19.32 9.01 5.44
N GLN A 120 20.17 8.36 6.26
CA GLN A 120 19.76 7.78 7.56
C GLN A 120 19.17 8.83 8.51
N ARG A 121 19.55 10.10 8.39
CA ARG A 121 19.00 11.21 9.20
C ARG A 121 17.51 11.41 8.98
N VAL A 122 16.96 11.03 7.82
CA VAL A 122 15.52 11.02 7.56
C VAL A 122 14.83 9.96 8.40
N HIS A 123 15.38 8.73 8.42
CA HIS A 123 14.88 7.63 9.23
C HIS A 123 14.89 7.98 10.73
N ASP A 124 16.01 8.50 11.23
CA ASP A 124 16.23 8.74 12.66
C ASP A 124 15.40 9.92 13.21
N ASN A 125 15.03 10.91 12.38
CA ASN A 125 14.47 12.16 12.88
C ASN A 125 13.11 12.54 12.32
N LEU A 126 12.66 11.94 11.21
CA LEU A 126 11.47 12.38 10.51
C LEU A 126 10.41 11.28 10.33
N VAL A 127 10.82 10.01 10.34
CA VAL A 127 9.95 8.87 10.07
C VAL A 127 9.32 8.34 11.37
N ASP A 128 8.01 8.16 11.31
CA ASP A 128 7.24 7.58 12.42
C ASP A 128 7.04 6.05 12.23
N TYR A 129 7.08 5.57 10.96
CA TYR A 129 6.86 4.16 10.65
C TYR A 129 7.63 3.71 9.40
N GLU A 130 8.46 2.68 9.57
CA GLU A 130 9.17 2.00 8.49
C GLU A 130 8.49 0.68 8.16
N PHE A 131 8.17 0.42 6.90
CA PHE A 131 7.53 -0.83 6.52
C PHE A 131 8.14 -1.48 5.29
N SER A 132 8.04 -2.81 5.27
CA SER A 132 8.45 -3.69 4.19
C SER A 132 7.24 -4.45 3.65
N VAL A 133 7.20 -4.70 2.36
CA VAL A 133 6.16 -5.52 1.70
C VAL A 133 6.59 -6.97 1.52
N GLY A 134 7.79 -7.34 1.97
CA GLY A 134 8.30 -8.71 1.93
C GLY A 134 9.82 -8.80 1.92
N ASN A 135 10.35 -10.01 2.06
CA ASN A 135 11.78 -10.29 2.14
C ASN A 135 12.43 -10.35 0.75
N TYR A 136 12.35 -9.25 0.02
CA TYR A 136 12.97 -9.07 -1.30
C TYR A 136 13.25 -7.58 -1.55
N VAL A 137 14.14 -7.30 -2.48
CA VAL A 137 14.53 -5.93 -2.84
C VAL A 137 13.82 -5.51 -4.12
N LEU A 138 13.24 -4.31 -4.11
CA LEU A 138 12.64 -3.66 -5.28
C LEU A 138 13.52 -2.49 -5.74
N SER A 139 13.32 -2.06 -6.97
CA SER A 139 14.04 -0.92 -7.54
C SER A 139 13.63 0.44 -6.97
N GLY A 140 12.57 0.48 -6.14
CA GLY A 140 12.08 1.71 -5.51
C GLY A 140 10.84 1.51 -4.65
N GLY A 141 10.47 2.55 -3.94
CA GLY A 141 9.40 2.54 -2.95
C GLY A 141 7.99 2.79 -3.49
N GLU A 142 7.81 3.08 -4.77
CA GLU A 142 6.51 3.43 -5.33
C GLU A 142 5.52 2.26 -5.27
N LEU A 143 5.93 1.06 -5.66
CA LEU A 143 5.07 -0.13 -5.57
C LEU A 143 4.70 -0.47 -4.12
N PRO A 144 5.64 -0.51 -3.16
CA PRO A 144 5.29 -0.65 -1.74
C PRO A 144 4.34 0.43 -1.23
N ALA A 145 4.53 1.69 -1.63
CA ALA A 145 3.63 2.78 -1.27
C ALA A 145 2.21 2.54 -1.80
N LEU A 146 2.07 2.10 -3.05
CA LEU A 146 0.78 1.73 -3.64
C LEU A 146 0.12 0.54 -2.93
N ILE A 147 0.90 -0.47 -2.52
CA ILE A 147 0.39 -1.60 -1.71
C ILE A 147 -0.22 -1.09 -0.40
N LEU A 148 0.46 -0.18 0.31
CA LEU A 148 -0.05 0.40 1.55
C LEU A 148 -1.35 1.20 1.30
N VAL A 149 -1.36 2.07 0.30
CA VAL A 149 -2.52 2.91 -0.04
C VAL A 149 -3.71 2.07 -0.46
N ASP A 150 -3.51 1.06 -1.32
CA ASP A 150 -4.57 0.16 -1.78
C ASP A 150 -5.15 -0.65 -0.62
N SER A 151 -4.28 -1.30 0.16
CA SER A 151 -4.69 -2.16 1.28
C SER A 151 -5.47 -1.41 2.37
N ILE A 152 -5.10 -0.16 2.70
CA ILE A 152 -5.87 0.69 3.62
C ILE A 152 -7.19 1.11 2.99
N THR A 153 -7.16 1.60 1.74
CA THR A 153 -8.34 2.17 1.08
C THR A 153 -9.45 1.15 0.91
N ARG A 154 -9.13 -0.09 0.51
CA ARG A 154 -10.15 -1.12 0.29
C ARG A 154 -10.89 -1.56 1.56
N LEU A 155 -10.32 -1.33 2.74
CA LEU A 155 -10.96 -1.63 4.03
C LEU A 155 -11.94 -0.56 4.49
N LEU A 156 -11.94 0.61 3.86
CA LEU A 156 -12.85 1.69 4.25
C LEU A 156 -14.30 1.36 3.89
N PRO A 157 -15.26 1.60 4.79
CA PRO A 157 -16.68 1.41 4.50
C PRO A 157 -17.12 2.15 3.23
N GLY A 158 -17.90 1.47 2.39
CA GLY A 158 -18.43 2.03 1.14
C GLY A 158 -17.44 2.06 -0.04
N VAL A 159 -16.21 1.60 0.11
CA VAL A 159 -15.22 1.48 -0.99
C VAL A 159 -15.54 0.27 -1.86
N LEU A 160 -15.67 -0.90 -1.27
CA LEU A 160 -16.04 -2.12 -1.98
C LEU A 160 -17.55 -2.18 -2.23
N GLY A 161 -17.94 -2.79 -3.36
CA GLY A 161 -19.34 -2.94 -3.73
C GLY A 161 -20.14 -3.87 -2.81
N ASN A 162 -19.47 -4.79 -2.10
CA ASN A 162 -20.07 -5.70 -1.13
C ASN A 162 -19.16 -5.79 0.10
N GLU A 163 -19.58 -5.18 1.20
CA GLU A 163 -18.84 -5.17 2.47
C GLU A 163 -18.66 -6.59 3.06
N LYS A 164 -19.58 -7.51 2.78
CA LYS A 164 -19.45 -8.91 3.20
C LYS A 164 -18.23 -9.63 2.61
N SER A 165 -17.66 -9.09 1.52
CA SER A 165 -16.43 -9.63 0.96
C SER A 165 -15.27 -9.54 1.94
N LEU A 166 -15.24 -8.52 2.80
CA LEU A 166 -14.21 -8.34 3.83
C LEU A 166 -14.31 -9.35 4.97
N GLU A 167 -15.51 -9.93 5.20
CA GLU A 167 -15.75 -10.88 6.30
C GLU A 167 -15.21 -12.30 6.01
N ILE A 168 -15.04 -12.63 4.72
CA ILE A 168 -14.72 -13.99 4.27
C ILE A 168 -13.38 -14.11 3.53
N GLU A 169 -12.66 -13.00 3.32
CA GLU A 169 -11.40 -12.99 2.61
C GLU A 169 -10.24 -13.58 3.43
N SER A 170 -9.13 -13.88 2.75
CA SER A 170 -7.90 -14.34 3.38
C SER A 170 -7.41 -13.37 4.45
N PHE A 171 -6.83 -13.89 5.53
CA PHE A 171 -6.28 -13.13 6.67
C PHE A 171 -7.29 -12.37 7.52
N THR A 172 -8.59 -12.66 7.43
CA THR A 172 -9.61 -12.18 8.40
C THR A 172 -9.34 -12.73 9.79
N LYS A 173 -8.81 -13.96 9.87
CA LYS A 173 -8.16 -14.52 11.06
C LYS A 173 -6.72 -14.83 10.72
N GLU A 174 -5.87 -14.82 11.76
CA GLU A 174 -4.44 -15.05 11.59
C GLU A 174 -4.18 -16.39 10.87
N ASN A 175 -3.45 -16.33 9.76
CA ASN A 175 -3.09 -17.46 8.89
C ASN A 175 -4.27 -18.19 8.19
N GLU A 176 -5.48 -17.68 8.24
CA GLU A 176 -6.62 -18.24 7.50
C GLU A 176 -6.64 -17.72 6.06
N LEU A 177 -6.69 -18.62 5.09
CA LEU A 177 -6.87 -18.28 3.67
C LEU A 177 -8.33 -18.50 3.27
N ASP A 178 -8.79 -17.78 2.23
CA ASP A 178 -10.10 -18.01 1.64
C ASP A 178 -10.17 -19.37 0.89
N TYR A 179 -11.39 -19.87 0.72
CA TYR A 179 -11.63 -21.09 -0.05
C TYR A 179 -11.53 -20.85 -1.56
N PRO A 180 -11.28 -21.89 -2.38
CA PRO A 180 -11.20 -21.77 -3.84
C PRO A 180 -12.52 -21.26 -4.45
N GLN A 181 -12.43 -20.27 -5.33
CA GLN A 181 -13.56 -19.67 -6.03
C GLN A 181 -13.70 -20.25 -7.44
N TYR A 182 -14.93 -20.52 -7.88
CA TYR A 182 -15.25 -21.02 -9.21
C TYR A 182 -16.28 -20.13 -9.87
N THR A 183 -16.19 -20.00 -11.20
CA THR A 183 -17.13 -19.27 -12.05
C THR A 183 -17.54 -20.10 -13.26
N LYS A 184 -18.44 -19.58 -14.09
CA LYS A 184 -18.89 -20.22 -15.33
C LYS A 184 -17.76 -20.27 -16.37
N PRO A 185 -17.75 -21.31 -17.23
CA PRO A 185 -18.71 -22.45 -17.30
C PRO A 185 -18.46 -23.51 -16.23
N GLU A 186 -19.45 -24.42 -16.00
CA GLU A 186 -19.35 -25.53 -15.04
C GLU A 186 -18.32 -26.59 -15.42
N ASP A 187 -18.10 -26.76 -16.72
CA ASP A 187 -17.09 -27.64 -17.29
C ASP A 187 -16.32 -26.89 -18.37
N PHE A 188 -15.00 -26.89 -18.25
CA PHE A 188 -14.08 -26.32 -19.21
C PHE A 188 -12.92 -27.28 -19.46
N ASN A 189 -12.85 -27.92 -20.61
CA ASN A 189 -11.84 -28.93 -20.97
C ASN A 189 -11.74 -30.05 -19.94
N ASP A 190 -12.86 -30.61 -19.50
CA ASP A 190 -12.99 -31.62 -18.44
C ASP A 190 -12.54 -31.18 -17.04
N TRP A 191 -12.29 -29.86 -16.85
CA TRP A 191 -12.05 -29.26 -15.54
C TRP A 191 -13.37 -28.80 -14.95
N LYS A 192 -13.90 -29.56 -14.02
CA LYS A 192 -15.26 -29.39 -13.49
C LYS A 192 -15.30 -28.60 -12.21
N VAL A 193 -16.32 -27.77 -12.08
CA VAL A 193 -16.69 -27.18 -10.80
C VAL A 193 -17.17 -28.32 -9.88
N PRO A 194 -16.76 -28.35 -8.59
CA PRO A 194 -17.26 -29.35 -7.64
C PRO A 194 -18.79 -29.38 -7.57
N ASP A 195 -19.40 -30.58 -7.70
CA ASP A 195 -20.86 -30.78 -7.74
C ASP A 195 -21.58 -30.15 -6.54
N VAL A 196 -20.94 -30.14 -5.37
CA VAL A 196 -21.50 -29.52 -4.16
C VAL A 196 -21.80 -28.03 -4.34
N LEU A 197 -20.98 -27.30 -5.13
CA LEU A 197 -21.17 -25.88 -5.39
C LEU A 197 -22.32 -25.61 -6.38
N LEU A 198 -22.66 -26.61 -7.20
CA LEU A 198 -23.77 -26.57 -8.17
C LEU A 198 -25.10 -27.03 -7.55
N SER A 199 -25.06 -27.67 -6.38
CA SER A 199 -26.22 -28.33 -5.74
C SER A 199 -27.33 -27.41 -5.25
N GLY A 200 -27.07 -26.11 -5.10
CA GLY A 200 -27.99 -25.15 -4.45
C GLY A 200 -28.21 -25.40 -2.93
N ASN A 201 -27.57 -26.41 -2.36
CA ASN A 201 -27.69 -26.72 -0.93
C ASN A 201 -26.73 -25.87 -0.11
N HIS A 202 -27.20 -24.73 0.43
CA HIS A 202 -26.39 -23.78 1.16
C HIS A 202 -25.60 -24.39 2.33
N GLN A 203 -26.19 -25.36 3.05
CA GLN A 203 -25.51 -26.00 4.18
C GLN A 203 -24.31 -26.85 3.70
N LYS A 204 -24.49 -27.63 2.64
CA LYS A 204 -23.40 -28.43 2.05
C LYS A 204 -22.32 -27.54 1.45
N ILE A 205 -22.72 -26.45 0.79
CA ILE A 205 -21.81 -25.45 0.23
C ILE A 205 -20.97 -24.79 1.34
N ASN A 206 -21.59 -24.34 2.42
CA ASN A 206 -20.86 -23.74 3.54
C ASN A 206 -19.90 -24.74 4.20
N ASN A 207 -20.33 -25.97 4.43
CA ASN A 207 -19.45 -27.02 4.97
C ASN A 207 -18.25 -27.31 4.06
N TRP A 208 -18.48 -27.26 2.74
CA TRP A 208 -17.39 -27.44 1.76
C TRP A 208 -16.41 -26.27 1.83
N ARG A 209 -16.88 -25.02 1.86
CA ARG A 209 -16.07 -23.82 2.00
C ARG A 209 -15.20 -23.85 3.24
N GLU A 210 -15.78 -24.15 4.41
CA GLU A 210 -15.04 -24.25 5.67
C GLU A 210 -13.94 -25.34 5.63
N LYS A 211 -14.17 -26.44 4.94
CA LYS A 211 -13.18 -27.50 4.78
C LYS A 211 -12.03 -27.16 3.83
N HIS A 212 -12.22 -26.17 2.96
CA HIS A 212 -11.24 -25.76 1.94
C HIS A 212 -10.60 -24.40 2.24
N ARG A 213 -10.88 -23.84 3.40
CA ARG A 213 -10.05 -22.79 4.01
C ARG A 213 -8.77 -23.43 4.53
N ASN A 214 -7.62 -22.85 4.21
CA ASN A 214 -6.29 -23.37 4.61
C ASN A 214 -5.70 -22.51 5.73
#